data_22ec19dfdf7d63241d0900088c090c83
#
_entry.id   22ec19dfdf7d63241d0900088c090c83
#
_cell.length_a   1.000
_cell.length_b   1.000
_cell.length_c   1.000
_cell.angle_alpha   90.00
_cell.angle_beta   90.00
_cell.angle_gamma   90.00
#
_symmetry.space_group_name_H-M   'P 1'
#
loop_
_entity.id
_entity.type
_entity.pdbx_description
1 polymer ?
#
loop_
_entity_poly.entity_id
_entity_poly.type
_entity_poly.pdbx_seq_one_letter_code
_entity_poly.pdbx_strand_id
1 'polypeptide(L)'
;DGGLSPASETRQTGVLIVGGGIAGLSAGWWLARHGRDDFTILEMDAEPGGNSRGGQSPLVAYPWGAHYLPLPGAEAEYVRILLAELGVLQGDPAAQRPTYDERYLCATPQERIYRNGLWEEGLLPQRGLSAEERGQQQRFQARMAELKQARGSDGRRLFAIPMALSSQDAAWRALDRLSFRQ
;
A
#
# COMPACT_ATOMS: atom_id res chain seq x y z
N ASP A 1 -35.93 -11.80 10.06
CA ASP A 1 -35.74 -12.01 8.61
C ASP A 1 -35.78 -10.65 7.92
N GLY A 2 -34.63 -10.01 7.79
CA GLY A 2 -34.45 -8.80 7.00
C GLY A 2 -34.25 -9.15 5.54
N GLY A 3 -35.34 -9.60 4.85
CA GLY A 3 -35.31 -9.83 3.42
C GLY A 3 -34.98 -8.52 2.68
N LEU A 4 -34.07 -8.57 1.72
CA LEU A 4 -33.83 -7.46 0.80
C LEU A 4 -35.11 -7.11 0.07
N SER A 5 -35.40 -5.81 -0.06
CA SER A 5 -36.50 -5.35 -0.92
C SER A 5 -36.28 -5.82 -2.35
N PRO A 6 -37.36 -6.14 -3.11
CA PRO A 6 -37.23 -6.46 -4.52
C PRO A 6 -36.49 -5.37 -5.28
N ALA A 7 -35.64 -5.76 -6.23
CA ALA A 7 -34.93 -4.81 -7.08
C ALA A 7 -35.95 -3.94 -7.84
N SER A 8 -35.77 -2.62 -7.75
CA SER A 8 -36.60 -1.63 -8.45
C SER A 8 -36.09 -1.33 -9.86
N GLU A 9 -34.87 -1.71 -10.18
CA GLU A 9 -34.21 -1.47 -11.46
C GLU A 9 -33.27 -2.61 -11.81
N THR A 10 -33.15 -2.91 -13.09
CA THR A 10 -32.20 -3.85 -13.67
C THR A 10 -31.35 -3.11 -14.70
N ARG A 11 -30.04 -3.18 -14.56
CA ARG A 11 -29.05 -2.64 -15.51
C ARG A 11 -28.20 -3.77 -16.07
N GLN A 12 -27.82 -3.64 -17.33
CA GLN A 12 -26.86 -4.55 -17.96
C GLN A 12 -25.52 -3.85 -18.12
N THR A 13 -24.43 -4.56 -17.89
CA THR A 13 -23.07 -4.10 -18.07
C THR A 13 -22.19 -5.29 -18.47
N GLY A 14 -21.19 -5.07 -19.30
CA GLY A 14 -20.28 -6.13 -19.74
C GLY A 14 -19.39 -6.64 -18.59
N VAL A 15 -18.99 -5.76 -17.67
CA VAL A 15 -18.21 -6.12 -16.47
C VAL A 15 -18.81 -5.43 -15.26
N LEU A 16 -19.12 -6.20 -14.23
CA LEU A 16 -19.53 -5.68 -12.94
C LEU A 16 -18.37 -5.80 -11.93
N ILE A 17 -17.96 -4.67 -11.37
CA ILE A 17 -16.95 -4.60 -10.31
C ILE A 17 -17.66 -4.27 -9.01
N VAL A 18 -17.51 -5.11 -8.00
CA VAL A 18 -18.12 -4.91 -6.69
C VAL A 18 -17.07 -4.41 -5.70
N GLY A 19 -17.28 -3.18 -5.22
CA GLY A 19 -16.39 -2.45 -4.33
C GLY A 19 -15.56 -1.40 -5.05
N GLY A 20 -15.71 -0.14 -4.64
CA GLY A 20 -14.98 1.03 -5.14
C GLY A 20 -13.71 1.37 -4.35
N GLY A 21 -13.11 0.40 -3.65
CA GLY A 21 -11.79 0.54 -3.06
C GLY A 21 -10.67 0.48 -4.09
N ILE A 22 -9.41 0.48 -3.64
CA ILE A 22 -8.25 0.51 -4.54
C ILE A 22 -8.25 -0.62 -5.58
N ALA A 23 -8.70 -1.82 -5.21
CA ALA A 23 -8.76 -2.95 -6.12
C ALA A 23 -9.79 -2.73 -7.24
N GLY A 24 -11.02 -2.31 -6.89
CA GLY A 24 -12.06 -2.06 -7.88
C GLY A 24 -11.77 -0.86 -8.77
N LEU A 25 -11.26 0.22 -8.20
CA LEU A 25 -10.82 1.40 -8.95
C LEU A 25 -9.66 1.07 -9.90
N SER A 26 -8.69 0.26 -9.46
CA SER A 26 -7.58 -0.19 -10.32
C SER A 26 -8.07 -1.08 -11.47
N ALA A 27 -9.03 -1.96 -11.21
CA ALA A 27 -9.64 -2.78 -12.26
C ALA A 27 -10.38 -1.91 -13.29
N GLY A 28 -11.18 -0.94 -12.86
CA GLY A 28 -11.86 0.00 -13.74
C GLY A 28 -10.87 0.85 -14.55
N TRP A 29 -9.85 1.39 -13.92
CA TRP A 29 -8.78 2.13 -14.59
C TRP A 29 -8.09 1.26 -15.66
N TRP A 30 -7.78 0.02 -15.33
CA TRP A 30 -7.15 -0.91 -16.27
C TRP A 30 -8.03 -1.20 -17.46
N LEU A 31 -9.32 -1.45 -17.25
CA LEU A 31 -10.29 -1.67 -18.33
C LEU A 31 -10.39 -0.44 -19.24
N ALA A 32 -10.57 0.74 -18.67
CA ALA A 32 -10.67 2.00 -19.41
C ALA A 32 -9.40 2.28 -20.23
N ARG A 33 -8.24 2.04 -19.65
CA ARG A 33 -6.94 2.19 -20.33
C ARG A 33 -6.80 1.28 -21.55
N HIS A 34 -7.47 0.11 -21.55
CA HIS A 34 -7.48 -0.83 -22.67
C HIS A 34 -8.72 -0.67 -23.59
N GLY A 35 -9.35 0.48 -23.53
CA GLY A 35 -10.48 0.82 -24.41
C GLY A 35 -11.77 0.07 -24.10
N ARG A 36 -11.89 -0.48 -22.89
CA ARG A 36 -13.13 -1.11 -22.42
C ARG A 36 -13.84 -0.15 -21.47
N ASP A 37 -14.94 0.41 -21.91
CA ASP A 37 -15.81 1.35 -21.18
C ASP A 37 -17.13 0.71 -20.70
N ASP A 38 -17.45 -0.50 -21.18
CA ASP A 38 -18.64 -1.24 -20.75
C ASP A 38 -18.40 -1.94 -19.41
N PHE A 39 -18.22 -1.14 -18.34
CA PHE A 39 -18.16 -1.65 -16.98
C PHE A 39 -18.88 -0.72 -16.00
N THR A 40 -19.29 -1.30 -14.88
CA THR A 40 -19.91 -0.57 -13.76
C THR A 40 -19.20 -0.94 -12.46
N ILE A 41 -18.87 0.05 -11.64
CA ILE A 41 -18.34 -0.16 -10.28
C ILE A 41 -19.47 0.13 -9.30
N LEU A 42 -19.79 -0.83 -8.44
CA LEU A 42 -20.73 -0.64 -7.33
C LEU A 42 -19.93 -0.40 -6.05
N GLU A 43 -20.29 0.65 -5.34
CA GLU A 43 -19.75 0.99 -4.03
C GLU A 43 -20.92 1.09 -3.03
N MET A 44 -20.72 0.56 -1.84
CA MET A 44 -21.72 0.58 -0.78
C MET A 44 -21.67 1.88 0.04
N ASP A 45 -20.50 2.48 0.15
CA ASP A 45 -20.32 3.79 0.79
C ASP A 45 -20.77 4.92 -0.15
N ALA A 46 -21.00 6.10 0.41
CA ALA A 46 -21.40 7.30 -0.34
C ALA A 46 -20.30 7.77 -1.33
N GLU A 47 -19.05 7.43 -1.07
CA GLU A 47 -17.90 7.82 -1.89
C GLU A 47 -16.95 6.63 -2.07
N PRO A 48 -16.37 6.45 -3.28
CA PRO A 48 -15.36 5.43 -3.50
C PRO A 48 -14.03 5.77 -2.80
N GLY A 49 -13.13 4.79 -2.73
CA GLY A 49 -11.78 4.95 -2.18
C GLY A 49 -11.43 3.94 -1.10
N GLY A 50 -12.42 3.39 -0.40
CA GLY A 50 -12.18 2.43 0.69
C GLY A 50 -11.20 2.98 1.74
N ASN A 51 -10.16 2.23 2.09
CA ASN A 51 -9.12 2.68 3.03
C ASN A 51 -8.25 3.84 2.51
N SER A 52 -8.27 4.10 1.21
CA SER A 52 -7.53 5.21 0.59
C SER A 52 -8.38 6.48 0.46
N ARG A 53 -9.61 6.47 0.99
CA ARG A 53 -10.47 7.63 0.99
C ARG A 53 -9.87 8.75 1.84
N GLY A 54 -9.91 9.97 1.31
CA GLY A 54 -9.53 11.17 2.03
C GLY A 54 -10.72 11.88 2.68
N GLY A 55 -10.42 12.77 3.58
CA GLY A 55 -11.33 13.78 4.09
C GLY A 55 -10.85 15.17 3.72
N GLN A 56 -11.70 16.17 3.93
CA GLN A 56 -11.35 17.55 3.69
C GLN A 56 -11.83 18.43 4.84
N SER A 57 -10.98 19.36 5.25
CA SER A 57 -11.32 20.47 6.13
C SER A 57 -11.28 21.78 5.34
N PRO A 58 -11.73 22.91 5.91
CA PRO A 58 -11.58 24.21 5.25
C PRO A 58 -10.12 24.60 4.97
N LEU A 59 -9.16 23.98 5.61
CA LEU A 59 -7.74 24.32 5.52
C LEU A 59 -6.95 23.33 4.65
N VAL A 60 -7.28 22.03 4.72
CA VAL A 60 -6.45 20.97 4.11
C VAL A 60 -7.26 19.70 3.85
N ALA A 61 -6.91 19.01 2.78
CA ALA A 61 -7.30 17.63 2.57
C ALA A 61 -6.37 16.69 3.36
N TYR A 62 -6.90 15.58 3.87
CA TYR A 62 -6.17 14.62 4.69
C TYR A 62 -6.63 13.19 4.41
N PRO A 63 -5.78 12.18 4.58
CA PRO A 63 -6.18 10.78 4.48
C PRO A 63 -6.85 10.30 5.77
N TRP A 64 -7.86 9.42 5.63
CA TRP A 64 -8.45 8.73 6.77
C TRP A 64 -7.67 7.48 7.20
N GLY A 65 -7.18 6.73 6.24
CA GLY A 65 -6.50 5.47 6.46
C GLY A 65 -5.12 5.45 5.81
N ALA A 66 -5.02 4.88 4.61
CA ALA A 66 -3.78 4.84 3.86
C ALA A 66 -3.30 6.26 3.55
N HIS A 67 -2.12 6.62 4.04
CA HIS A 67 -1.67 8.01 4.04
C HIS A 67 -0.36 8.27 3.30
N TYR A 68 0.35 7.26 2.85
CA TYR A 68 1.47 7.43 1.93
C TYR A 68 1.70 6.17 1.09
N LEU A 69 2.34 6.37 -0.03
CA LEU A 69 2.80 5.35 -0.93
C LEU A 69 4.33 5.40 -0.99
N PRO A 70 5.06 4.31 -0.71
CA PRO A 70 6.49 4.26 -0.97
C PRO A 70 6.78 4.55 -2.44
N LEU A 71 7.88 5.25 -2.73
CA LEU A 71 8.28 5.53 -4.11
C LEU A 71 8.38 4.22 -4.90
N PRO A 72 7.58 4.06 -5.98
CA PRO A 72 7.52 2.80 -6.70
C PRO A 72 8.83 2.52 -7.45
N GLY A 73 9.37 1.32 -7.28
CA GLY A 73 10.51 0.81 -8.04
C GLY A 73 10.18 0.64 -9.54
N ALA A 74 11.19 0.33 -10.34
CA ALA A 74 11.00 0.10 -11.78
C ALA A 74 10.03 -1.05 -12.07
N GLU A 75 9.98 -2.02 -11.18
CA GLU A 75 9.11 -3.20 -11.27
C GLU A 75 7.63 -2.89 -11.04
N ALA A 76 7.32 -1.73 -10.45
CA ALA A 76 5.95 -1.28 -10.22
C ALA A 76 5.44 -0.40 -11.40
N GLU A 77 5.60 -0.90 -12.61
CA GLU A 77 5.32 -0.20 -13.86
C GLU A 77 3.92 0.44 -13.88
N TYR A 78 2.88 -0.33 -13.57
CA TYR A 78 1.51 0.19 -13.61
C TYR A 78 1.23 1.28 -12.58
N VAL A 79 1.86 1.20 -11.42
CA VAL A 79 1.75 2.25 -10.40
C VAL A 79 2.40 3.54 -10.91
N ARG A 80 3.58 3.44 -11.55
CA ARG A 80 4.27 4.58 -12.13
C ARG A 80 3.47 5.22 -13.27
N ILE A 81 2.85 4.40 -14.13
CA ILE A 81 1.96 4.88 -15.20
C ILE A 81 0.77 5.65 -14.60
N LEU A 82 0.10 5.08 -13.60
CA LEU A 82 -1.00 5.75 -12.93
C LEU A 82 -0.56 7.08 -12.30
N LEU A 83 0.58 7.11 -11.63
CA LEU A 83 1.11 8.34 -11.02
C LEU A 83 1.47 9.40 -12.07
N ALA A 84 1.91 9.00 -13.26
CA ALA A 84 2.14 9.91 -14.38
C ALA A 84 0.82 10.48 -14.92
N GLU A 85 -0.20 9.65 -15.10
CA GLU A 85 -1.54 10.09 -15.51
C GLU A 85 -2.19 11.04 -14.49
N LEU A 86 -1.90 10.85 -13.21
CA LEU A 86 -2.36 11.74 -12.13
C LEU A 86 -1.50 13.01 -11.97
N GLY A 87 -0.42 13.16 -12.77
CA GLY A 87 0.48 14.31 -12.70
C GLY A 87 1.41 14.31 -11.47
N VAL A 88 1.47 13.22 -10.71
CA VAL A 88 2.35 13.05 -9.55
C VAL A 88 3.77 12.70 -9.99
N LEU A 89 3.91 11.82 -10.99
CA LEU A 89 5.18 11.49 -11.64
C LEU A 89 5.31 12.35 -12.90
N GLN A 90 6.47 13.00 -13.05
CA GLN A 90 6.76 13.86 -14.18
C GLN A 90 7.71 13.16 -15.15
N GLY A 91 7.45 13.29 -16.45
CA GLY A 91 8.26 12.70 -17.52
C GLY A 91 7.93 11.22 -17.74
N ASP A 92 8.95 10.44 -18.12
CA ASP A 92 8.80 9.03 -18.49
C ASP A 92 8.65 8.13 -17.24
N PRO A 93 7.52 7.43 -17.08
CA PRO A 93 7.35 6.49 -15.97
C PRO A 93 8.31 5.28 -16.04
N ALA A 94 8.88 4.97 -17.20
CA ALA A 94 9.86 3.91 -17.36
C ALA A 94 11.30 4.34 -17.00
N ALA A 95 11.54 5.63 -16.75
CA ALA A 95 12.85 6.12 -16.40
C ALA A 95 13.46 5.38 -15.19
N GLN A 96 14.75 5.15 -15.20
CA GLN A 96 15.44 4.51 -14.07
C GLN A 96 15.28 5.30 -12.77
N ARG A 97 15.27 6.62 -12.87
CA ARG A 97 15.05 7.57 -11.78
C ARG A 97 14.00 8.58 -12.20
N PRO A 98 12.72 8.26 -12.03
CA PRO A 98 11.65 9.19 -12.39
C PRO A 98 11.64 10.39 -11.45
N THR A 99 11.19 11.52 -11.95
CA THR A 99 10.99 12.75 -11.17
C THR A 99 9.56 12.79 -10.68
N TYR A 100 9.35 13.27 -9.48
CA TYR A 100 8.03 13.46 -8.88
C TYR A 100 7.80 14.93 -8.56
N ASP A 101 6.54 15.35 -8.61
CA ASP A 101 6.15 16.68 -8.18
C ASP A 101 6.35 16.79 -6.65
N GLU A 102 7.17 17.75 -6.24
CA GLU A 102 7.56 17.92 -4.83
C GLU A 102 6.36 18.15 -3.89
N ARG A 103 5.24 18.67 -4.40
CA ARG A 103 4.01 18.87 -3.62
C ARG A 103 3.42 17.57 -3.08
N TYR A 104 3.71 16.45 -3.72
CA TYR A 104 3.24 15.11 -3.32
C TYR A 104 4.30 14.30 -2.57
N LEU A 105 5.51 14.84 -2.43
CA LEU A 105 6.58 14.16 -1.69
C LEU A 105 6.50 14.48 -0.21
N CYS A 106 6.49 13.43 0.61
CA CYS A 106 6.67 13.54 2.04
C CYS A 106 8.18 13.52 2.35
N ALA A 107 8.78 14.69 2.46
CA ALA A 107 10.23 14.82 2.64
C ALA A 107 10.72 14.29 4.00
N THR A 108 9.86 14.36 5.02
CA THR A 108 10.21 13.95 6.39
C THR A 108 9.00 13.28 7.03
N PRO A 109 8.77 11.98 6.83
CA PRO A 109 7.73 11.27 7.54
C PRO A 109 8.03 11.35 9.03
N GLN A 110 7.18 12.05 9.78
CA GLN A 110 7.30 12.16 11.24
C GLN A 110 6.49 11.04 11.89
N GLU A 111 7.08 9.88 11.96
CA GLU A 111 6.55 8.78 12.73
C GLU A 111 6.86 9.00 14.20
N ARG A 112 5.86 8.94 15.05
CA ARG A 112 6.00 9.16 16.49
C ARG A 112 5.16 8.18 17.28
N ILE A 113 5.67 7.75 18.40
CA ILE A 113 4.93 6.98 19.40
C ILE A 113 4.69 7.83 20.65
N TYR A 114 3.49 7.67 21.24
CA TYR A 114 3.20 8.23 22.55
C TYR A 114 3.22 7.13 23.60
N ARG A 115 4.14 7.22 24.54
CA ARG A 115 4.31 6.21 25.59
C ARG A 115 4.66 6.87 26.92
N ASN A 116 4.02 6.45 28.00
CA ASN A 116 4.30 6.93 29.37
C ASN A 116 4.28 8.46 29.51
N GLY A 117 3.33 9.12 28.83
CA GLY A 117 3.19 10.58 28.89
C GLY A 117 4.14 11.35 27.99
N LEU A 118 4.98 10.71 27.19
CA LEU A 118 5.99 11.33 26.36
C LEU A 118 5.86 10.91 24.87
N TRP A 119 6.12 11.86 23.99
CA TRP A 119 6.32 11.60 22.56
C TRP A 119 7.75 11.23 22.27
N GLU A 120 7.94 10.20 21.48
CA GLU A 120 9.24 9.75 20.97
C GLU A 120 9.19 9.69 19.44
N GLU A 121 10.25 10.09 18.77
CA GLU A 121 10.35 9.96 17.32
C GLU A 121 10.62 8.51 16.92
N GLY A 122 10.07 8.12 15.76
CA GLY A 122 10.19 6.79 15.19
C GLY A 122 9.12 5.82 15.68
N LEU A 123 9.19 4.59 15.16
CA LEU A 123 8.21 3.53 15.42
C LEU A 123 8.58 2.63 16.59
N LEU A 124 9.80 2.74 17.10
CA LEU A 124 10.28 1.92 18.20
C LEU A 124 10.59 2.80 19.40
N PRO A 125 10.15 2.42 20.61
CA PRO A 125 10.47 3.15 21.82
C PRO A 125 11.98 3.18 22.05
N GLN A 126 12.49 4.34 22.49
CA GLN A 126 13.90 4.55 22.78
C GLN A 126 14.16 4.72 24.28
N ARG A 127 13.15 5.23 25.02
CA ARG A 127 13.26 5.58 26.44
C ARG A 127 12.57 4.55 27.30
N GLY A 128 13.03 4.44 28.55
CA GLY A 128 12.39 3.59 29.56
C GLY A 128 12.46 2.09 29.26
N LEU A 129 13.36 1.66 28.38
CA LEU A 129 13.58 0.26 28.08
C LEU A 129 14.54 -0.38 29.07
N SER A 130 14.23 -1.60 29.50
CA SER A 130 15.18 -2.47 30.16
C SER A 130 16.33 -2.90 29.24
N ALA A 131 17.39 -3.47 29.81
CA ALA A 131 18.49 -4.02 29.02
C ALA A 131 18.02 -5.16 28.12
N GLU A 132 17.08 -5.97 28.58
CA GLU A 132 16.49 -7.06 27.83
C GLU A 132 15.70 -6.56 26.61
N GLU A 133 14.80 -5.58 26.80
CA GLU A 133 14.02 -4.98 25.72
C GLU A 133 14.91 -4.32 24.67
N ARG A 134 15.96 -3.61 25.05
CA ARG A 134 16.96 -3.09 24.11
C ARG A 134 17.64 -4.20 23.33
N GLY A 135 18.02 -5.27 24.00
CA GLY A 135 18.60 -6.44 23.34
C GLY A 135 17.65 -7.11 22.36
N GLN A 136 16.36 -7.18 22.69
CA GLN A 136 15.32 -7.70 21.77
C GLN A 136 15.17 -6.81 20.54
N GLN A 137 15.12 -5.49 20.71
CA GLN A 137 15.05 -4.55 19.58
C GLN A 137 16.27 -4.67 18.67
N GLN A 138 17.47 -4.75 19.24
CA GLN A 138 18.69 -4.91 18.45
C GLN A 138 18.69 -6.21 17.65
N ARG A 139 18.28 -7.32 18.26
CA ARG A 139 18.15 -8.62 17.56
C ARG A 139 17.12 -8.55 16.42
N PHE A 140 15.97 -7.93 16.69
CA PHE A 140 14.94 -7.73 15.67
C PHE A 140 15.46 -6.90 14.49
N GLN A 141 16.08 -5.75 14.76
CA GLN A 141 16.64 -4.89 13.71
C GLN A 141 17.72 -5.60 12.90
N ALA A 142 18.63 -6.33 13.58
CA ALA A 142 19.66 -7.11 12.91
C ALA A 142 19.05 -8.18 12.00
N ARG A 143 18.02 -8.88 12.49
CA ARG A 143 17.30 -9.89 11.70
C ARG A 143 16.58 -9.28 10.50
N MET A 144 15.95 -8.13 10.65
CA MET A 144 15.31 -7.43 9.53
C MET A 144 16.33 -6.96 8.48
N ALA A 145 17.48 -6.46 8.92
CA ALA A 145 18.57 -6.07 8.02
C ALA A 145 19.11 -7.27 7.22
N GLU A 146 19.29 -8.42 7.88
CA GLU A 146 19.67 -9.68 7.23
C GLU A 146 18.65 -10.12 6.18
N LEU A 147 17.37 -10.19 6.57
CA LEU A 147 16.29 -10.62 5.68
C LEU A 147 16.12 -9.67 4.48
N LYS A 148 16.34 -8.38 4.65
CA LYS A 148 16.29 -7.38 3.56
C LYS A 148 17.33 -7.67 2.47
N GLN A 149 18.48 -8.24 2.82
CA GLN A 149 19.57 -8.56 1.88
C GLN A 149 19.50 -10.01 1.38
N ALA A 150 18.74 -10.85 2.06
CA ALA A 150 18.71 -12.28 1.77
C ALA A 150 18.09 -12.58 0.40
N ARG A 151 18.56 -13.66 -0.19
CA ARG A 151 18.07 -14.22 -1.45
C ARG A 151 17.78 -15.70 -1.27
N GLY A 152 16.80 -16.19 -2.02
CA GLY A 152 16.54 -17.61 -2.08
C GLY A 152 17.51 -18.35 -3.00
N SER A 153 17.40 -19.66 -3.04
CA SER A 153 18.17 -20.54 -3.95
C SER A 153 17.94 -20.22 -5.44
N ASP A 154 16.80 -19.58 -5.74
CA ASP A 154 16.44 -19.06 -7.07
C ASP A 154 17.11 -17.71 -7.43
N GLY A 155 17.97 -17.18 -6.55
CA GLY A 155 18.69 -15.91 -6.71
C GLY A 155 17.83 -14.67 -6.52
N ARG A 156 16.51 -14.80 -6.33
CA ARG A 156 15.60 -13.67 -6.12
C ARG A 156 15.71 -13.16 -4.69
N ARG A 157 15.38 -11.89 -4.48
CA ARG A 157 15.23 -11.31 -3.13
C ARG A 157 14.14 -12.07 -2.38
N LEU A 158 14.25 -12.20 -1.05
CA LEU A 158 13.18 -12.79 -0.26
C LEU A 158 11.91 -11.94 -0.29
N PHE A 159 12.10 -10.63 -0.24
CA PHE A 159 11.01 -9.65 -0.24
C PHE A 159 11.20 -8.67 -1.37
N ALA A 160 10.26 -8.64 -2.29
CA ALA A 160 10.19 -7.70 -3.40
C ALA A 160 8.79 -7.13 -3.54
N ILE A 161 8.67 -5.99 -4.17
CA ILE A 161 7.40 -5.38 -4.55
C ILE A 161 7.45 -5.17 -6.07
N PRO A 162 6.53 -5.77 -6.82
CA PRO A 162 5.42 -6.65 -6.41
C PRO A 162 5.91 -8.01 -5.87
N MET A 163 5.11 -8.62 -4.99
CA MET A 163 5.44 -9.87 -4.30
C MET A 163 5.75 -11.06 -5.25
N ALA A 164 5.19 -11.04 -6.46
CA ALA A 164 5.46 -12.05 -7.49
C ALA A 164 6.95 -12.13 -7.88
N LEU A 165 7.74 -11.10 -7.62
CA LEU A 165 9.18 -11.07 -7.85
C LEU A 165 10.00 -11.60 -6.67
N SER A 166 9.36 -11.88 -5.54
CA SER A 166 10.02 -12.48 -4.38
C SER A 166 10.40 -13.94 -4.66
N SER A 167 11.40 -14.41 -3.94
CA SER A 167 11.81 -15.81 -3.98
C SER A 167 10.65 -16.74 -3.65
N GLN A 168 10.56 -17.84 -4.40
CA GLN A 168 9.60 -18.93 -4.16
C GLN A 168 10.22 -20.11 -3.40
N ASP A 169 11.41 -19.91 -2.84
CA ASP A 169 12.11 -20.93 -2.06
C ASP A 169 11.27 -21.42 -0.87
N ALA A 170 11.02 -22.71 -0.83
CA ALA A 170 10.16 -23.33 0.17
C ALA A 170 10.66 -23.14 1.62
N ALA A 171 11.98 -23.03 1.82
CA ALA A 171 12.57 -22.79 3.12
C ALA A 171 12.11 -21.44 3.71
N TRP A 172 11.98 -20.42 2.86
CA TRP A 172 11.53 -19.08 3.27
C TRP A 172 10.01 -18.95 3.32
N ARG A 173 9.31 -19.67 2.46
CA ARG A 173 7.83 -19.72 2.53
C ARG A 173 7.30 -20.36 3.81
N ALA A 174 8.14 -21.08 4.53
CA ALA A 174 7.78 -21.58 5.86
C ALA A 174 7.43 -20.44 6.85
N LEU A 175 7.96 -19.22 6.64
CA LEU A 175 7.61 -18.05 7.45
C LEU A 175 6.12 -17.68 7.35
N ASP A 176 5.45 -17.97 6.23
CA ASP A 176 4.01 -17.73 6.07
C ASP A 176 3.14 -18.56 7.01
N ARG A 177 3.70 -19.58 7.64
CA ARG A 177 3.00 -20.42 8.62
C ARG A 177 3.07 -19.87 10.04
N LEU A 178 3.90 -18.84 10.24
CA LEU A 178 4.09 -18.22 11.54
C LEU A 178 3.22 -16.95 11.61
N SER A 179 2.58 -16.73 12.73
CA SER A 179 2.01 -15.42 13.02
C SER A 179 3.12 -14.44 13.42
N PHE A 180 2.89 -13.14 13.25
CA PHE A 180 3.86 -12.13 13.70
C PHE A 180 4.16 -12.20 15.21
N ARG A 181 3.30 -12.85 15.98
CA ARG A 181 3.44 -13.04 17.43
C ARG A 181 4.38 -14.20 17.79
N GLN A 182 4.68 -15.10 16.87
CA GLN A 182 5.56 -16.26 17.04
C GLN A 182 6.97 -15.95 16.59
#